data_a015a64fcd17b502d1b0978f8d79023f
#
_entry.id   a015a64fcd17b502d1b0978f8d79023f
#
_cell.length_a   1.000
_cell.length_b   1.000
_cell.length_c   1.000
_cell.angle_alpha   90.00
_cell.angle_beta   90.00
_cell.angle_gamma   90.00
#
_symmetry.space_group_name_H-M   'P 1'
#
loop_
_entity.id
_entity.type
_entity.pdbx_description
1 polymer ?
#
loop_
_entity_poly.entity_id
_entity_poly.type
_entity_poly.pdbx_seq_one_letter_code
_entity_poly.pdbx_strand_id
1 'polypeptide(L)'
;MKRFFFVAISLFALCASAQQFKQTGTDIDDVKPQGWMHSAVMGDINGDGRIDMVAVCTPNDSTKITKRDDGFCDNFNQPVLVVYVAGADGKQHLFRKYDTILSARVDESIDVTTIPSITKKGNIVLEVSTFASMGSWTTTSTKYVFRYQNSDIYCIGKDCASVARNTGEREVVSENYLTAKQLTTTSNEVKKKKAKKVWKNLPKKALQKLGEFNLENN
;
A
#
# COMPACT_ATOMS: atom_id res chain seq x y z
N MET A 1 38.65 4.75 60.01
CA MET A 1 38.26 5.53 58.80
C MET A 1 37.89 4.53 57.67
N LYS A 2 36.62 4.32 57.41
CA LYS A 2 36.14 3.44 56.33
C LYS A 2 35.88 4.30 55.11
N ARG A 3 36.61 4.05 54.02
CA ARG A 3 36.43 4.73 52.73
C ARG A 3 35.35 3.97 51.96
N PHE A 4 34.20 4.62 51.69
CA PHE A 4 33.18 4.15 50.75
C PHE A 4 33.61 4.54 49.33
N PHE A 5 33.81 3.53 48.47
CA PHE A 5 33.93 3.71 47.02
C PHE A 5 32.55 3.75 46.42
N PHE A 6 32.13 4.89 45.92
CA PHE A 6 30.95 4.99 45.07
C PHE A 6 31.33 4.59 43.62
N VAL A 7 30.84 3.44 43.16
CA VAL A 7 30.92 3.06 41.77
C VAL A 7 29.68 3.69 41.07
N ALA A 8 29.91 4.73 40.28
CA ALA A 8 28.91 5.31 39.41
C ALA A 8 28.73 4.38 38.19
N ILE A 9 27.68 3.60 38.18
CA ILE A 9 27.23 2.83 36.97
C ILE A 9 26.54 3.83 36.09
N SER A 10 27.24 4.34 35.05
CA SER A 10 26.61 5.08 33.95
C SER A 10 25.78 4.10 33.08
N LEU A 11 24.46 4.09 33.26
CA LEU A 11 23.56 3.49 32.32
C LEU A 11 23.62 4.28 31.01
N PHE A 12 24.35 3.75 30.04
CA PHE A 12 24.12 4.14 28.63
C PHE A 12 22.77 3.59 28.19
N ALA A 13 21.73 4.43 28.27
CA ALA A 13 20.51 4.18 27.55
C ALA A 13 20.86 4.28 26.05
N LEU A 14 21.05 3.14 25.39
CA LEU A 14 20.98 3.02 23.96
C LEU A 14 19.54 3.37 23.56
N CYS A 15 19.27 4.65 23.29
CA CYS A 15 18.10 5.05 22.56
C CYS A 15 18.21 4.39 21.18
N ALA A 16 17.57 3.22 20.99
CA ALA A 16 17.19 2.76 19.68
C ALA A 16 16.30 3.87 19.10
N SER A 17 16.87 4.78 18.30
CA SER A 17 16.10 5.74 17.55
C SER A 17 15.23 4.91 16.61
N ALA A 18 13.93 4.79 16.94
CA ALA A 18 12.97 4.20 16.03
C ALA A 18 13.14 4.91 14.69
N GLN A 19 13.48 4.16 13.65
CA GLN A 19 13.68 4.70 12.32
C GLN A 19 12.38 5.38 11.87
N GLN A 20 12.36 6.71 11.87
CA GLN A 20 11.18 7.49 11.57
C GLN A 20 11.32 8.16 10.20
N PHE A 21 10.18 8.31 9.51
CA PHE A 21 10.10 9.15 8.33
C PHE A 21 10.34 10.61 8.70
N LYS A 22 11.17 11.32 7.92
CA LYS A 22 11.36 12.76 8.12
C LYS A 22 10.06 13.51 7.82
N GLN A 23 9.84 14.59 8.56
CA GLN A 23 8.67 15.45 8.35
C GLN A 23 8.75 16.22 7.03
N THR A 24 9.95 16.52 6.56
CA THR A 24 10.21 17.24 5.30
C THR A 24 11.46 16.71 4.62
N GLY A 25 11.48 16.78 3.29
CA GLY A 25 12.64 16.41 2.48
C GLY A 25 12.43 16.67 1.00
N THR A 26 13.33 16.18 0.15
CA THR A 26 13.30 16.42 -1.31
C THR A 26 12.66 15.27 -2.09
N ASP A 27 12.91 14.04 -1.65
CA ASP A 27 12.46 12.82 -2.32
C ASP A 27 12.33 11.67 -1.30
N ILE A 28 11.95 10.48 -1.77
CA ILE A 28 11.72 9.33 -0.91
C ILE A 28 12.99 8.82 -0.24
N ASP A 29 14.14 8.91 -0.90
CA ASP A 29 15.41 8.44 -0.33
C ASP A 29 15.92 9.36 0.77
N ASP A 30 15.60 10.65 0.68
CA ASP A 30 15.87 11.62 1.75
C ASP A 30 14.95 11.40 2.96
N VAL A 31 13.67 11.08 2.76
CA VAL A 31 12.67 11.08 3.85
C VAL A 31 12.41 9.73 4.49
N LYS A 32 12.65 8.62 3.80
CA LYS A 32 12.45 7.28 4.35
C LYS A 32 13.56 6.88 5.32
N PRO A 33 13.30 5.96 6.25
CA PRO A 33 14.36 5.36 7.06
C PRO A 33 15.42 4.68 6.18
N GLN A 34 16.67 4.77 6.61
CA GLN A 34 17.79 4.17 5.90
C GLN A 34 17.64 2.65 5.78
N GLY A 35 17.95 2.12 4.60
CA GLY A 35 17.86 0.68 4.32
C GLY A 35 16.47 0.14 4.01
N TRP A 36 15.40 0.96 4.14
CA TRP A 36 14.06 0.52 3.75
C TRP A 36 13.92 0.48 2.23
N MET A 37 13.28 -0.58 1.72
CA MET A 37 12.85 -0.65 0.33
C MET A 37 11.64 0.25 0.08
N HIS A 38 11.45 0.70 -1.16
CA HIS A 38 10.30 1.52 -1.50
C HIS A 38 9.82 1.32 -2.94
N SER A 39 8.55 1.63 -3.15
CA SER A 39 7.95 1.92 -4.46
C SER A 39 7.25 3.28 -4.34
N ALA A 40 7.70 4.26 -5.08
CA ALA A 40 7.20 5.63 -4.99
C ALA A 40 6.68 6.13 -6.34
N VAL A 41 5.70 7.03 -6.29
CA VAL A 41 5.12 7.71 -7.45
C VAL A 41 4.91 9.17 -7.13
N MET A 42 5.09 10.01 -8.16
CA MET A 42 4.95 11.46 -8.08
C MET A 42 3.76 11.93 -8.91
N GLY A 43 3.02 12.93 -8.40
CA GLY A 43 1.90 13.54 -9.12
C GLY A 43 1.13 14.50 -8.22
N ASP A 44 0.41 15.44 -8.81
CA ASP A 44 -0.44 16.39 -8.07
C ASP A 44 -1.72 15.67 -7.59
N ILE A 45 -1.80 15.36 -6.28
CA ILE A 45 -2.94 14.66 -5.69
C ILE A 45 -3.99 15.61 -5.11
N ASN A 46 -3.61 16.85 -4.80
CA ASN A 46 -4.46 17.82 -4.13
C ASN A 46 -4.99 18.94 -5.06
N GLY A 47 -4.50 19.00 -6.31
CA GLY A 47 -4.93 19.93 -7.33
C GLY A 47 -4.32 21.33 -7.20
N ASP A 48 -3.20 21.47 -6.50
CA ASP A 48 -2.53 22.78 -6.29
C ASP A 48 -1.43 23.09 -7.30
N GLY A 49 -1.22 22.20 -8.28
CA GLY A 49 -0.24 22.33 -9.35
C GLY A 49 1.19 21.95 -8.95
N ARG A 50 1.44 21.51 -7.72
CA ARG A 50 2.74 21.00 -7.26
C ARG A 50 2.74 19.48 -7.30
N ILE A 51 3.93 18.91 -7.40
CA ILE A 51 4.08 17.45 -7.51
C ILE A 51 4.29 16.84 -6.14
N ASP A 52 3.27 16.13 -5.66
CA ASP A 52 3.24 15.39 -4.41
C ASP A 52 3.86 13.99 -4.58
N MET A 53 4.06 13.27 -3.48
CA MET A 53 4.67 11.95 -3.47
C MET A 53 3.83 10.96 -2.65
N VAL A 54 3.61 9.78 -3.23
CA VAL A 54 2.99 8.62 -2.55
C VAL A 54 3.97 7.45 -2.63
N ALA A 55 4.27 6.83 -1.50
CA ALA A 55 5.19 5.72 -1.47
C ALA A 55 4.73 4.58 -0.54
N VAL A 56 4.95 3.35 -1.00
CA VAL A 56 4.91 2.14 -0.17
C VAL A 56 6.35 1.83 0.22
N CYS A 57 6.62 1.80 1.51
CA CYS A 57 7.94 1.54 2.06
C CYS A 57 7.92 0.29 2.93
N THR A 58 8.90 -0.59 2.75
CA THR A 58 8.99 -1.85 3.51
C THR A 58 10.25 -1.84 4.36
N PRO A 59 10.15 -2.07 5.67
CA PRO A 59 11.29 -2.19 6.56
C PRO A 59 12.24 -3.30 6.12
N ASN A 60 13.49 -3.23 6.53
CA ASN A 60 14.52 -4.23 6.29
C ASN A 60 14.97 -4.85 7.63
N ASP A 61 14.03 -5.25 8.47
CA ASP A 61 14.32 -6.01 9.69
C ASP A 61 14.66 -7.44 9.30
N SER A 62 15.94 -7.81 9.45
CA SER A 62 16.47 -9.12 9.04
C SER A 62 15.84 -10.28 9.80
N THR A 63 15.25 -10.07 10.97
CA THR A 63 14.54 -11.11 11.74
C THR A 63 13.24 -11.55 11.07
N LYS A 64 12.73 -10.75 10.12
CA LYS A 64 11.52 -10.99 9.32
C LYS A 64 11.81 -11.25 7.85
N ILE A 65 13.06 -11.60 7.52
CA ILE A 65 13.47 -11.95 6.17
C ILE A 65 14.00 -13.38 6.19
N THR A 66 13.34 -14.26 5.41
CA THR A 66 13.75 -15.66 5.23
C THR A 66 14.39 -15.81 3.86
N LYS A 67 15.59 -16.38 3.84
CA LYS A 67 16.25 -16.75 2.59
C LYS A 67 15.81 -18.15 2.17
N ARG A 68 15.34 -18.28 0.94
CA ARG A 68 14.96 -19.57 0.34
C ARG A 68 16.16 -20.28 -0.27
N ASP A 69 16.02 -21.59 -0.51
CA ASP A 69 17.07 -22.42 -1.15
C ASP A 69 17.39 -21.99 -2.59
N ASP A 70 16.41 -21.38 -3.29
CA ASP A 70 16.58 -20.83 -4.65
C ASP A 70 17.32 -19.47 -4.66
N GLY A 71 17.70 -18.95 -3.48
CA GLY A 71 18.43 -17.70 -3.29
C GLY A 71 17.56 -16.45 -3.19
N PHE A 72 16.23 -16.56 -3.39
CA PHE A 72 15.31 -15.47 -3.15
C PHE A 72 15.09 -15.24 -1.65
N CYS A 73 14.64 -14.04 -1.30
CA CYS A 73 14.32 -13.68 0.08
C CYS A 73 12.84 -13.31 0.20
N ASP A 74 12.19 -13.95 1.14
CA ASP A 74 10.82 -13.61 1.54
C ASP A 74 10.87 -12.56 2.65
N ASN A 75 10.25 -11.44 2.44
CA ASN A 75 10.19 -10.33 3.38
C ASN A 75 8.81 -10.26 4.04
N PHE A 76 8.74 -10.56 5.32
CA PHE A 76 7.52 -10.53 6.15
C PHE A 76 7.38 -9.23 6.94
N ASN A 77 8.18 -8.23 6.65
CA ASN A 77 8.04 -6.92 7.27
C ASN A 77 6.74 -6.25 6.86
N GLN A 78 6.10 -5.57 7.80
CA GLN A 78 4.87 -4.80 7.56
C GLN A 78 5.17 -3.59 6.68
N PRO A 79 4.62 -3.48 5.45
CA PRO A 79 4.80 -2.31 4.63
C PRO A 79 4.01 -1.12 5.19
N VAL A 80 4.50 0.08 4.91
CA VAL A 80 3.95 1.36 5.35
C VAL A 80 3.64 2.20 4.13
N LEU A 81 2.45 2.77 4.07
CA LEU A 81 2.12 3.79 3.08
C LEU A 81 2.41 5.18 3.65
N VAL A 82 3.13 6.00 2.89
CA VAL A 82 3.36 7.41 3.21
C VAL A 82 2.88 8.30 2.07
N VAL A 83 2.30 9.42 2.46
CA VAL A 83 1.86 10.47 1.53
C VAL A 83 2.53 11.76 1.95
N TYR A 84 3.22 12.39 1.02
CA TYR A 84 3.83 13.70 1.17
C TYR A 84 3.17 14.68 0.21
N VAL A 85 2.99 15.92 0.64
CA VAL A 85 2.51 17.00 -0.20
C VAL A 85 3.60 18.05 -0.40
N ALA A 86 3.72 18.55 -1.62
CA ALA A 86 4.71 19.55 -1.97
C ALA A 86 4.35 20.93 -1.41
N GLY A 87 5.25 21.52 -0.63
CA GLY A 87 5.11 22.87 -0.12
C GLY A 87 5.55 23.95 -1.12
N ALA A 88 5.22 25.20 -0.82
CA ALA A 88 5.70 26.36 -1.56
C ALA A 88 7.22 26.58 -1.45
N ASP A 89 7.85 25.94 -0.45
CA ASP A 89 9.31 25.92 -0.22
C ASP A 89 10.05 24.93 -1.13
N GLY A 90 9.34 24.24 -2.03
CA GLY A 90 9.88 23.23 -2.92
C GLY A 90 10.22 21.90 -2.26
N LYS A 91 9.80 21.69 -1.00
CA LYS A 91 10.01 20.44 -0.27
C LYS A 91 8.74 19.62 -0.18
N GLN A 92 8.93 18.32 0.01
CA GLN A 92 7.89 17.38 0.35
C GLN A 92 7.64 17.42 1.86
N HIS A 93 6.39 17.61 2.28
CA HIS A 93 5.97 17.63 3.68
C HIS A 93 5.11 16.40 3.96
N LEU A 94 5.42 15.68 5.05
CA LEU A 94 4.67 14.49 5.43
C LEU A 94 3.22 14.86 5.75
N PHE A 95 2.31 14.48 4.85
CA PHE A 95 0.88 14.64 5.06
C PHE A 95 0.34 13.56 5.99
N ARG A 96 0.63 12.28 5.68
CA ARG A 96 0.19 11.13 6.49
C ARG A 96 1.10 9.93 6.32
N LYS A 97 1.19 9.14 7.40
CA LYS A 97 1.76 7.81 7.45
C LYS A 97 0.68 6.82 7.87
N TYR A 98 0.63 5.67 7.20
CA TYR A 98 -0.34 4.61 7.46
C TYR A 98 0.42 3.30 7.67
N ASP A 99 0.42 2.79 8.90
CA ASP A 99 1.21 1.62 9.31
C ASP A 99 0.46 0.29 9.16
N THR A 100 -0.88 0.31 9.01
CA THR A 100 -1.72 -0.89 9.16
C THR A 100 -2.69 -1.13 8.01
N ILE A 101 -2.66 -0.28 6.97
CA ILE A 101 -3.61 -0.41 5.85
C ILE A 101 -3.15 -1.38 4.77
N LEU A 102 -1.85 -1.64 4.69
CA LEU A 102 -1.26 -2.57 3.73
C LEU A 102 -1.08 -3.94 4.37
N SER A 103 -1.18 -4.98 3.54
CA SER A 103 -0.93 -6.35 3.99
C SER A 103 0.55 -6.68 3.96
N ALA A 104 1.06 -7.25 5.04
CA ALA A 104 2.34 -7.92 5.02
C ALA A 104 2.20 -9.30 4.38
N ARG A 105 3.29 -9.85 3.85
CA ARG A 105 3.34 -11.25 3.50
C ARG A 105 3.19 -12.09 4.78
N VAL A 106 2.31 -13.09 4.77
CA VAL A 106 2.01 -13.92 5.95
C VAL A 106 2.50 -15.37 5.79
N ASP A 107 2.76 -15.80 4.56
CA ASP A 107 3.12 -17.18 4.22
C ASP A 107 4.09 -17.20 3.03
N GLU A 108 5.02 -18.16 3.01
CA GLU A 108 6.01 -18.34 1.93
C GLU A 108 5.36 -18.71 0.58
N SER A 109 4.18 -19.33 0.62
CA SER A 109 3.42 -19.70 -0.58
C SER A 109 2.55 -18.59 -1.15
N ILE A 110 2.40 -17.46 -0.42
CA ILE A 110 1.53 -16.35 -0.79
C ILE A 110 2.35 -15.09 -0.97
N ASP A 111 2.41 -14.59 -2.19
CA ASP A 111 2.98 -13.27 -2.50
C ASP A 111 1.89 -12.21 -2.46
N VAL A 112 2.15 -11.14 -1.69
CA VAL A 112 1.33 -9.94 -1.66
C VAL A 112 2.19 -8.75 -2.07
N THR A 113 1.78 -8.05 -3.11
CA THR A 113 2.50 -6.88 -3.61
C THR A 113 1.54 -5.71 -3.71
N THR A 114 1.94 -4.56 -3.17
CA THR A 114 1.20 -3.31 -3.32
C THR A 114 2.01 -2.30 -4.13
N ILE A 115 1.45 -1.84 -5.23
CA ILE A 115 2.07 -0.86 -6.14
C ILE A 115 1.24 0.41 -6.14
N PRO A 116 1.80 1.57 -5.73
CA PRO A 116 1.13 2.85 -5.83
C PRO A 116 1.22 3.40 -7.27
N SER A 117 0.18 4.11 -7.69
CA SER A 117 0.20 4.95 -8.89
C SER A 117 -0.70 6.17 -8.72
N ILE A 118 -0.51 7.20 -9.56
CA ILE A 118 -1.34 8.39 -9.56
C ILE A 118 -1.91 8.57 -10.97
N THR A 119 -3.23 8.74 -11.06
CA THR A 119 -3.91 8.97 -12.34
C THR A 119 -3.69 10.41 -12.82
N LYS A 120 -3.96 10.67 -14.11
CA LYS A 120 -3.93 12.04 -14.68
C LYS A 120 -4.87 13.04 -13.97
N LYS A 121 -5.82 12.55 -13.17
CA LYS A 121 -6.76 13.36 -12.38
C LYS A 121 -6.33 13.54 -10.91
N GLY A 122 -5.11 13.14 -10.56
CA GLY A 122 -4.60 13.21 -9.18
C GLY A 122 -5.15 12.15 -8.24
N ASN A 123 -5.91 11.15 -8.72
CA ASN A 123 -6.36 10.08 -7.84
C ASN A 123 -5.21 9.11 -7.55
N ILE A 124 -5.02 8.76 -6.29
CA ILE A 124 -4.09 7.72 -5.85
C ILE A 124 -4.72 6.36 -6.15
N VAL A 125 -3.97 5.46 -6.73
CA VAL A 125 -4.37 4.06 -6.94
C VAL A 125 -3.38 3.16 -6.22
N LEU A 126 -3.89 2.28 -5.37
CA LEU A 126 -3.12 1.21 -4.75
C LEU A 126 -3.56 -0.11 -5.40
N GLU A 127 -2.67 -0.73 -6.17
CA GLU A 127 -2.89 -2.05 -6.76
C GLU A 127 -2.30 -3.11 -5.85
N VAL A 128 -3.16 -3.92 -5.26
CA VAL A 128 -2.79 -5.07 -4.42
C VAL A 128 -2.96 -6.33 -5.23
N SER A 129 -1.87 -7.04 -5.47
CA SER A 129 -1.85 -8.32 -6.18
C SER A 129 -1.52 -9.43 -5.22
N THR A 130 -2.30 -10.51 -5.26
CA THR A 130 -2.06 -11.72 -4.46
C THR A 130 -1.87 -12.91 -5.40
N PHE A 131 -0.76 -13.61 -5.21
CA PHE A 131 -0.43 -14.84 -5.91
C PHE A 131 -0.15 -15.94 -4.90
N ALA A 132 -0.90 -17.05 -4.98
CA ALA A 132 -0.64 -18.26 -4.21
C ALA A 132 0.03 -19.30 -5.11
N SER A 133 1.24 -19.76 -4.74
CA SER A 133 1.96 -20.83 -5.44
C SER A 133 1.36 -22.21 -5.14
N MET A 134 0.74 -22.36 -3.96
CA MET A 134 0.04 -23.58 -3.51
C MET A 134 -1.36 -23.25 -2.99
N GLY A 135 -2.23 -24.24 -2.97
CA GLY A 135 -3.59 -24.13 -2.37
C GLY A 135 -4.63 -23.38 -3.19
N SER A 136 -4.25 -22.64 -4.23
CA SER A 136 -5.18 -21.89 -5.09
C SER A 136 -4.75 -21.86 -6.54
N TRP A 137 -5.72 -22.03 -7.43
CA TRP A 137 -5.55 -21.79 -8.88
C TRP A 137 -5.94 -20.36 -9.29
N THR A 138 -6.39 -19.54 -8.34
CA THR A 138 -6.85 -18.19 -8.61
C THR A 138 -5.78 -17.17 -8.24
N THR A 139 -5.51 -16.25 -9.15
CA THR A 139 -4.77 -15.01 -8.87
C THR A 139 -5.75 -13.85 -8.78
N THR A 140 -5.50 -12.93 -7.86
CA THR A 140 -6.32 -11.74 -7.68
C THR A 140 -5.46 -10.47 -7.77
N SER A 141 -6.06 -9.43 -8.33
CA SER A 141 -5.52 -8.07 -8.30
C SER A 141 -6.66 -7.11 -8.00
N THR A 142 -6.49 -6.30 -6.98
CA THR A 142 -7.47 -5.29 -6.58
C THR A 142 -6.85 -3.91 -6.65
N LYS A 143 -7.47 -3.01 -7.41
CA LYS A 143 -7.11 -1.60 -7.50
C LYS A 143 -8.08 -0.79 -6.65
N TYR A 144 -7.58 -0.19 -5.60
CA TYR A 144 -8.34 0.77 -4.81
C TYR A 144 -8.02 2.17 -5.30
N VAL A 145 -9.07 2.97 -5.55
CA VAL A 145 -8.94 4.34 -6.06
C VAL A 145 -9.31 5.32 -4.97
N PHE A 146 -8.37 6.19 -4.65
CA PHE A 146 -8.53 7.20 -3.60
C PHE A 146 -8.42 8.60 -4.19
N ARG A 147 -9.15 9.54 -3.59
CA ARG A 147 -9.14 10.95 -3.96
C ARG A 147 -8.87 11.82 -2.72
N TYR A 148 -7.98 12.79 -2.89
CA TYR A 148 -7.82 13.88 -1.94
C TYR A 148 -9.02 14.83 -2.05
N GLN A 149 -9.72 15.06 -0.95
CA GLN A 149 -10.83 16.00 -0.84
C GLN A 149 -11.05 16.35 0.63
N ASN A 150 -11.54 17.57 0.92
CA ASN A 150 -11.82 18.00 2.29
C ASN A 150 -10.63 17.78 3.24
N SER A 151 -9.41 18.07 2.77
CA SER A 151 -8.16 17.91 3.54
C SER A 151 -7.89 16.48 4.04
N ASP A 152 -8.44 15.47 3.36
CA ASP A 152 -8.21 14.06 3.67
C ASP A 152 -8.29 13.20 2.39
N ILE A 153 -7.98 11.91 2.48
CA ILE A 153 -7.97 10.97 1.36
C ILE A 153 -9.09 9.94 1.55
N TYR A 154 -9.98 9.83 0.56
CA TYR A 154 -11.16 8.97 0.61
C TYR A 154 -11.16 7.94 -0.51
N CYS A 155 -11.59 6.71 -0.20
CA CYS A 155 -11.81 5.68 -1.20
C CYS A 155 -13.05 6.02 -2.03
N ILE A 156 -12.89 6.12 -3.36
CA ILE A 156 -13.95 6.46 -4.31
C ILE A 156 -14.37 5.29 -5.20
N GLY A 157 -13.64 4.19 -5.15
CA GLY A 157 -13.98 2.99 -5.93
C GLY A 157 -12.92 1.92 -5.81
N LYS A 158 -13.27 0.74 -6.35
CA LYS A 158 -12.37 -0.41 -6.39
C LYS A 158 -12.66 -1.26 -7.64
N ASP A 159 -11.60 -1.82 -8.23
CA ASP A 159 -11.65 -2.81 -9.29
C ASP A 159 -10.97 -4.09 -8.80
N CYS A 160 -11.73 -5.15 -8.62
CA CYS A 160 -11.20 -6.46 -8.23
C CYS A 160 -11.22 -7.39 -9.45
N ALA A 161 -10.07 -7.87 -9.87
CA ALA A 161 -9.91 -8.84 -10.93
C ALA A 161 -9.47 -10.19 -10.36
N SER A 162 -10.13 -11.27 -10.72
CA SER A 162 -9.74 -12.64 -10.43
C SER A 162 -9.59 -13.46 -11.70
N VAL A 163 -8.57 -14.30 -11.75
CA VAL A 163 -8.30 -15.20 -12.89
C VAL A 163 -8.06 -16.60 -12.37
N ALA A 164 -8.87 -17.56 -12.85
CA ALA A 164 -8.67 -18.97 -12.60
C ALA A 164 -7.64 -19.52 -13.62
N ARG A 165 -6.43 -19.76 -13.18
CA ARG A 165 -5.29 -20.17 -14.04
C ARG A 165 -5.50 -21.51 -14.77
N ASN A 166 -6.30 -22.41 -14.20
CA ASN A 166 -6.62 -23.73 -14.76
C ASN A 166 -7.72 -23.69 -15.82
N THR A 167 -8.66 -22.74 -15.76
CA THR A 167 -9.80 -22.67 -16.68
C THR A 167 -9.78 -21.46 -17.61
N GLY A 168 -8.93 -20.46 -17.30
CA GLY A 168 -8.90 -19.16 -17.96
C GLY A 168 -10.13 -18.30 -17.70
N GLU A 169 -10.97 -18.67 -16.75
CA GLU A 169 -12.11 -17.83 -16.31
C GLU A 169 -11.59 -16.59 -15.62
N ARG A 170 -12.13 -15.45 -16.03
CA ARG A 170 -11.79 -14.14 -15.48
C ARG A 170 -13.04 -13.40 -15.08
N GLU A 171 -13.08 -12.90 -13.87
CA GLU A 171 -14.09 -11.97 -13.37
C GLU A 171 -13.45 -10.64 -12.99
N VAL A 172 -14.08 -9.54 -13.35
CA VAL A 172 -13.73 -8.19 -12.89
C VAL A 172 -14.95 -7.56 -12.28
N VAL A 173 -14.85 -7.18 -11.02
CA VAL A 173 -15.88 -6.44 -10.28
C VAL A 173 -15.39 -5.02 -10.07
N SER A 174 -16.03 -4.06 -10.75
CA SER A 174 -15.73 -2.62 -10.65
C SER A 174 -16.79 -1.92 -9.83
N GLU A 175 -16.41 -1.26 -8.76
CA GLU A 175 -17.30 -0.51 -7.87
C GLU A 175 -16.96 0.98 -7.91
N ASN A 176 -17.97 1.80 -8.10
CA ASN A 176 -17.86 3.24 -8.04
C ASN A 176 -18.73 3.75 -6.87
N TYR A 177 -18.08 4.19 -5.80
CA TYR A 177 -18.75 4.61 -4.57
C TYR A 177 -19.38 5.99 -4.69
N LEU A 178 -18.91 6.84 -5.62
CA LEU A 178 -19.50 8.16 -5.88
C LEU A 178 -20.88 8.03 -6.55
N THR A 179 -21.04 7.04 -7.44
CA THR A 179 -22.29 6.79 -8.17
C THR A 179 -23.10 5.64 -7.59
N ALA A 180 -22.58 4.95 -6.58
CA ALA A 180 -23.14 3.75 -5.97
C ALA A 180 -23.52 2.68 -7.02
N LYS A 181 -22.58 2.39 -7.95
CA LYS A 181 -22.78 1.39 -9.02
C LYS A 181 -21.66 0.37 -9.01
N GLN A 182 -22.02 -0.86 -9.35
CA GLN A 182 -21.12 -1.99 -9.57
C GLN A 182 -21.31 -2.53 -10.98
N LEU A 183 -20.20 -2.85 -11.65
CA LEU A 183 -20.18 -3.59 -12.90
C LEU A 183 -19.40 -4.89 -12.69
N THR A 184 -20.05 -6.03 -12.91
CA THR A 184 -19.36 -7.32 -13.00
C THR A 184 -19.18 -7.69 -14.46
N THR A 185 -17.94 -7.96 -14.85
CA THR A 185 -17.55 -8.44 -16.18
C THR A 185 -16.97 -9.84 -16.07
N THR A 186 -17.62 -10.83 -16.67
CA THR A 186 -17.13 -12.21 -16.71
C THR A 186 -16.68 -12.55 -18.13
N SER A 187 -15.49 -13.10 -18.28
CA SER A 187 -14.92 -13.52 -19.55
C SER A 187 -14.14 -14.83 -19.40
N ASN A 188 -13.68 -15.39 -20.51
CA ASN A 188 -12.77 -16.54 -20.47
C ASN A 188 -11.67 -16.32 -21.51
N GLU A 189 -10.44 -16.25 -21.05
CA GLU A 189 -9.26 -15.93 -21.88
C GLU A 189 -8.91 -17.06 -22.85
N VAL A 190 -9.16 -18.33 -22.45
CA VAL A 190 -8.87 -19.51 -23.27
C VAL A 190 -9.96 -19.70 -24.34
N LYS A 191 -11.25 -19.63 -23.95
CA LYS A 191 -12.37 -19.91 -24.84
C LYS A 191 -12.76 -18.74 -25.74
N LYS A 192 -12.10 -17.56 -25.61
CA LYS A 192 -12.38 -16.32 -26.38
C LYS A 192 -13.85 -15.96 -26.49
N LYS A 193 -14.67 -16.29 -25.46
CA LYS A 193 -16.09 -15.97 -25.43
C LYS A 193 -16.31 -14.47 -25.20
N LYS A 194 -17.36 -13.92 -25.80
CA LYS A 194 -17.80 -12.54 -25.57
C LYS A 194 -18.01 -12.30 -24.07
N ALA A 195 -17.44 -11.22 -23.53
CA ALA A 195 -17.59 -10.86 -22.13
C ALA A 195 -19.06 -10.57 -21.79
N LYS A 196 -19.51 -11.14 -20.66
CA LYS A 196 -20.82 -10.84 -20.08
C LYS A 196 -20.66 -9.70 -19.08
N LYS A 197 -21.55 -8.71 -19.14
CA LYS A 197 -21.55 -7.53 -18.26
C LYS A 197 -22.86 -7.45 -17.51
N VAL A 198 -22.80 -7.27 -16.20
CA VAL A 198 -23.97 -7.15 -15.32
C VAL A 198 -23.77 -5.91 -14.43
N TRP A 199 -24.77 -5.03 -14.43
CA TRP A 199 -24.80 -3.85 -13.57
C TRP A 199 -25.67 -4.10 -12.34
N LYS A 200 -25.20 -3.55 -11.20
CA LYS A 200 -25.93 -3.56 -9.93
C LYS A 200 -25.81 -2.20 -9.26
N ASN A 201 -26.87 -1.75 -8.59
CA ASN A 201 -26.79 -0.60 -7.71
C ASN A 201 -26.27 -1.04 -6.33
N LEU A 202 -25.34 -0.26 -5.79
CA LEU A 202 -24.85 -0.40 -4.43
C LEU A 202 -25.66 0.48 -3.47
N PRO A 203 -25.74 0.14 -2.19
CA PRO A 203 -26.26 1.07 -1.19
C PRO A 203 -25.35 2.31 -1.12
N LYS A 204 -25.96 3.48 -1.10
CA LYS A 204 -25.22 4.73 -0.86
C LYS A 204 -24.69 4.73 0.57
N LYS A 205 -23.39 4.91 0.73
CA LYS A 205 -22.69 5.01 2.01
C LYS A 205 -21.78 6.24 2.00
N ALA A 206 -21.41 6.73 3.18
CA ALA A 206 -20.34 7.71 3.30
C ALA A 206 -19.03 7.11 2.76
N LEU A 207 -18.23 7.93 2.11
CA LEU A 207 -16.91 7.51 1.64
C LEU A 207 -16.01 7.24 2.85
N GLN A 208 -15.29 6.16 2.81
CA GLN A 208 -14.37 5.75 3.87
C GLN A 208 -13.02 6.44 3.67
N LYS A 209 -12.44 6.95 4.75
CA LYS A 209 -11.10 7.53 4.72
C LYS A 209 -10.03 6.46 4.56
N LEU A 210 -8.94 6.82 3.90
CA LEU A 210 -7.80 5.90 3.70
C LEU A 210 -7.27 5.36 5.03
N GLY A 211 -7.21 6.16 6.10
CA GLY A 211 -6.75 5.71 7.43
C GLY A 211 -7.70 4.76 8.16
N GLU A 212 -8.95 4.64 7.71
CA GLU A 212 -9.97 3.73 8.25
C GLU A 212 -10.10 2.46 7.38
N PHE A 213 -9.30 2.36 6.32
CA PHE A 213 -9.35 1.30 5.34
C PHE A 213 -8.44 0.14 5.75
N ASN A 214 -8.89 -1.09 5.52
CA ASN A 214 -8.05 -2.28 5.57
C ASN A 214 -8.15 -2.96 4.21
N LEU A 215 -7.05 -3.02 3.48
CA LEU A 215 -7.02 -3.56 2.11
C LEU A 215 -7.25 -5.08 2.07
N GLU A 216 -7.15 -5.79 3.20
CA GLU A 216 -7.40 -7.24 3.27
C GLU A 216 -8.91 -7.56 3.38
N ASN A 217 -9.69 -6.69 4.04
CA ASN A 217 -11.05 -6.98 4.47
C ASN A 217 -12.13 -6.19 3.72
N ASN A 218 -11.78 -5.47 2.63
CA ASN A 218 -12.72 -4.63 1.89
C ASN A 218 -12.91 -5.04 0.42
#